data_851f66435a9f2d10abb5df5c9b1820fb
#
_entry.id   851f66435a9f2d10abb5df5c9b1820fb
#
_cell.length_a   1.000
_cell.length_b   1.000
_cell.length_c   1.000
_cell.angle_alpha   90.00
_cell.angle_beta   90.00
_cell.angle_gamma   90.00
#
_symmetry.space_group_name_H-M   'P 1'
#
loop_
_entity.id
_entity.type
_entity.pdbx_description
1 polymer ?
#
loop_
_entity_poly.entity_id
_entity_poly.type
_entity_poly.pdbx_seq_one_letter_code
_entity_poly.pdbx_strand_id
1 'polypeptide(L)'
;MDNALTGVGNVFYFSDDLAAAVDWYRTLLGTEPVDVHEQLAAFDVSGTRLTVHVTDTYNRPAGTAGAVSYWDVADVDAVVANCVDRGGVVHRGPKSVFTGERLCQVLDPFGNLIGFRQPGSGREHS
;
A
#
# COMPACT_ATOMS: atom_id res chain seq x y z
N MET A 1 17.34 -3.00 26.43
CA MET A 1 15.96 -3.51 26.58
C MET A 1 15.41 -3.92 25.22
N ASP A 2 14.80 -5.04 25.18
CA ASP A 2 14.29 -5.57 23.93
C ASP A 2 12.98 -4.89 23.53
N ASN A 3 12.86 -4.63 22.26
CA ASN A 3 11.63 -4.12 21.69
C ASN A 3 10.64 -5.28 21.53
N ALA A 4 9.43 -5.11 22.04
CA ALA A 4 8.39 -6.12 21.91
C ALA A 4 7.88 -6.25 20.48
N LEU A 5 8.05 -5.20 19.66
CA LEU A 5 7.60 -5.21 18.26
C LEU A 5 8.76 -5.62 17.37
N THR A 6 8.49 -6.54 16.45
CA THR A 6 9.54 -7.09 15.59
C THR A 6 9.41 -6.68 14.13
N GLY A 7 8.42 -5.83 13.82
CA GLY A 7 8.19 -5.34 12.47
C GLY A 7 6.72 -5.36 12.11
N VAL A 8 6.40 -4.91 10.90
CA VAL A 8 5.05 -4.99 10.37
C VAL A 8 4.93 -6.30 9.60
N GLY A 9 4.13 -7.23 10.11
CA GLY A 9 4.01 -8.54 9.49
C GLY A 9 2.98 -8.59 8.38
N ASN A 10 1.90 -7.83 8.53
CA ASN A 10 0.80 -7.86 7.58
C ASN A 10 0.05 -6.54 7.59
N VAL A 11 -0.36 -6.07 6.43
CA VAL A 11 -1.21 -4.90 6.29
C VAL A 11 -2.46 -5.35 5.54
N PHE A 12 -3.64 -5.02 6.07
CA PHE A 12 -4.91 -5.40 5.49
C PHE A 12 -5.56 -4.23 4.79
N TYR A 13 -6.01 -4.48 3.57
CA TYR A 13 -6.89 -3.58 2.82
C TYR A 13 -8.19 -4.33 2.53
N PHE A 14 -9.28 -3.60 2.43
CA PHE A 14 -10.60 -4.21 2.34
C PHE A 14 -11.32 -3.80 1.07
N SER A 15 -12.17 -4.68 0.56
CA SER A 15 -12.94 -4.40 -0.65
C SER A 15 -14.24 -5.19 -0.64
N ASP A 16 -15.30 -4.57 -1.13
CA ASP A 16 -16.55 -5.28 -1.38
C ASP A 16 -16.43 -6.22 -2.57
N ASP A 17 -15.43 -6.00 -3.43
CA ASP A 17 -15.19 -6.81 -4.61
C ASP A 17 -13.77 -7.36 -4.55
N LEU A 18 -13.64 -8.55 -3.99
CA LEU A 18 -12.33 -9.16 -3.77
C LEU A 18 -11.59 -9.41 -5.09
N ALA A 19 -12.30 -9.93 -6.11
CA ALA A 19 -11.65 -10.25 -7.38
C ALA A 19 -11.06 -9.01 -8.04
N ALA A 20 -11.81 -7.91 -8.04
CA ALA A 20 -11.32 -6.65 -8.61
C ALA A 20 -10.13 -6.11 -7.81
N ALA A 21 -10.19 -6.22 -6.48
CA ALA A 21 -9.10 -5.76 -5.64
C ALA A 21 -7.83 -6.60 -5.84
N VAL A 22 -7.97 -7.90 -5.93
CA VAL A 22 -6.83 -8.79 -6.20
C VAL A 22 -6.17 -8.41 -7.52
N ASP A 23 -6.97 -8.17 -8.56
CA ASP A 23 -6.44 -7.75 -9.86
C ASP A 23 -5.68 -6.43 -9.75
N TRP A 24 -6.25 -5.48 -9.03
CA TRP A 24 -5.64 -4.16 -8.89
C TRP A 24 -4.28 -4.25 -8.19
N TYR A 25 -4.23 -5.01 -7.10
CA TYR A 25 -2.99 -5.17 -6.33
C TYR A 25 -2.00 -6.07 -7.06
N ARG A 26 -2.46 -7.09 -7.78
CA ARG A 26 -1.56 -7.90 -8.62
C ARG A 26 -0.82 -7.02 -9.63
N THR A 27 -1.54 -6.10 -10.25
CA THR A 27 -0.93 -5.19 -11.24
C THR A 27 0.01 -4.20 -10.57
N LEU A 28 -0.39 -3.65 -9.42
CA LEU A 28 0.46 -2.71 -8.69
C LEU A 28 1.76 -3.38 -8.25
N LEU A 29 1.66 -4.57 -7.70
CA LEU A 29 2.81 -5.27 -7.13
C LEU A 29 3.62 -6.04 -8.18
N GLY A 30 3.03 -6.32 -9.33
CA GLY A 30 3.70 -7.08 -10.39
C GLY A 30 3.94 -8.53 -10.02
N THR A 31 3.13 -9.10 -9.13
CA THR A 31 3.31 -10.47 -8.66
C THR A 31 1.95 -11.07 -8.30
N GLU A 32 1.92 -12.40 -8.26
CA GLU A 32 0.73 -13.14 -7.85
C GLU A 32 0.66 -13.23 -6.33
N PRO A 33 -0.56 -13.39 -5.78
CA PRO A 33 -0.65 -13.65 -4.35
C PRO A 33 -0.03 -14.99 -3.99
N VAL A 34 0.56 -15.05 -2.80
CA VAL A 34 1.19 -16.27 -2.31
C VAL A 34 0.22 -17.14 -1.52
N ASP A 35 -0.94 -16.60 -1.16
CA ASP A 35 -1.93 -17.33 -0.39
C ASP A 35 -3.31 -16.81 -0.82
N VAL A 36 -4.19 -17.72 -1.23
CA VAL A 36 -5.51 -17.35 -1.75
C VAL A 36 -6.58 -18.20 -1.07
N HIS A 37 -7.57 -17.50 -0.54
CA HIS A 37 -8.72 -18.11 0.10
C HIS A 37 -10.00 -17.47 -0.44
N GLU A 38 -11.12 -18.00 -0.05
CA GLU A 38 -12.41 -17.49 -0.53
C GLU A 38 -12.62 -16.02 -0.14
N GLN A 39 -12.11 -15.61 1.01
CA GLN A 39 -12.38 -14.29 1.58
C GLN A 39 -11.18 -13.36 1.54
N LEU A 40 -10.01 -13.83 1.13
CA LEU A 40 -8.81 -13.01 1.13
C LEU A 40 -7.76 -13.53 0.17
N ALA A 41 -6.86 -12.65 -0.21
CA ALA A 41 -5.65 -13.01 -0.93
C ALA A 41 -4.50 -12.22 -0.33
N ALA A 42 -3.38 -12.90 -0.07
CA ALA A 42 -2.22 -12.28 0.54
C ALA A 42 -1.06 -12.28 -0.45
N PHE A 43 -0.40 -11.14 -0.54
CA PHE A 43 0.82 -10.97 -1.33
C PHE A 43 2.01 -10.86 -0.39
N ASP A 44 3.19 -11.26 -0.84
CA ASP A 44 4.42 -11.03 -0.11
C ASP A 44 5.13 -9.81 -0.70
N VAL A 45 5.39 -8.82 0.14
CA VAL A 45 6.09 -7.61 -0.25
C VAL A 45 7.35 -7.52 0.60
N SER A 46 8.42 -8.15 0.11
CA SER A 46 9.72 -8.14 0.78
C SER A 46 9.64 -8.54 2.26
N GLY A 47 8.85 -9.56 2.55
CA GLY A 47 8.74 -10.09 3.90
C GLY A 47 7.56 -9.57 4.70
N THR A 48 6.89 -8.52 4.24
CA THR A 48 5.65 -8.04 4.85
C THR A 48 4.48 -8.50 3.98
N ARG A 49 3.43 -9.04 4.60
CA ARG A 49 2.24 -9.42 3.86
C ARG A 49 1.40 -8.19 3.55
N LEU A 50 0.88 -8.13 2.34
CA LEU A 50 -0.20 -7.22 1.97
C LEU A 50 -1.40 -8.11 1.67
N THR A 51 -2.43 -8.01 2.50
CA THR A 51 -3.60 -8.87 2.38
C THR A 51 -4.80 -8.04 1.95
N VAL A 52 -5.48 -8.49 0.91
CA VAL A 52 -6.76 -7.92 0.49
C VAL A 52 -7.85 -8.84 1.00
N HIS A 53 -8.81 -8.30 1.73
CA HIS A 53 -9.86 -9.07 2.41
C HIS A 53 -11.21 -8.50 2.07
N VAL A 54 -12.23 -9.37 1.97
CA VAL A 54 -13.59 -8.87 1.75
C VAL A 54 -14.03 -8.01 2.92
N THR A 55 -14.82 -6.98 2.64
CA THR A 55 -15.48 -6.19 3.67
C THR A 55 -16.46 -7.08 4.44
N ASP A 56 -16.51 -6.91 5.75
CA ASP A 56 -17.43 -7.64 6.60
C ASP A 56 -17.97 -6.73 7.70
N THR A 57 -18.62 -7.32 8.71
CA THR A 57 -19.23 -6.55 9.80
C THR A 57 -18.20 -5.73 10.58
N TYR A 58 -16.98 -6.22 10.67
CA TYR A 58 -15.94 -5.61 11.49
C TYR A 58 -14.95 -4.79 10.69
N ASN A 59 -14.77 -5.10 9.40
CA ASN A 59 -13.67 -4.58 8.60
C ASN A 59 -14.18 -3.98 7.30
N ARG A 60 -13.76 -2.73 7.03
CA ARG A 60 -14.09 -2.03 5.80
C ARG A 60 -12.98 -1.02 5.50
N PRO A 61 -12.91 -0.53 4.25
CA PRO A 61 -11.96 0.54 3.94
C PRO A 61 -12.20 1.75 4.81
N ALA A 62 -11.14 2.33 5.34
CA ALA A 62 -11.23 3.46 6.25
C ALA A 62 -11.15 4.82 5.55
N GLY A 63 -10.91 4.84 4.27
CA GLY A 63 -10.71 6.07 3.54
C GLY A 63 -9.46 6.80 4.02
N THR A 64 -9.58 8.09 4.29
CA THR A 64 -8.43 8.90 4.70
C THR A 64 -8.21 8.94 6.20
N ALA A 65 -8.98 8.16 6.95
CA ALA A 65 -8.85 8.11 8.42
C ALA A 65 -7.85 7.03 8.83
N GLY A 66 -7.29 7.19 10.01
CA GLY A 66 -6.44 6.17 10.62
C GLY A 66 -5.00 6.21 10.18
N ALA A 67 -4.31 5.11 10.40
CA ALA A 67 -2.91 4.98 10.09
C ALA A 67 -2.68 4.86 8.58
N VAL A 68 -1.54 5.34 8.12
CA VAL A 68 -1.14 5.22 6.72
C VAL A 68 0.07 4.32 6.65
N SER A 69 -0.02 3.26 5.87
CA SER A 69 1.12 2.40 5.58
C SER A 69 1.86 2.96 4.38
N TYR A 70 3.15 3.22 4.53
CA TYR A 70 3.99 3.67 3.43
C TYR A 70 4.83 2.51 2.94
N TRP A 71 4.67 2.18 1.67
CA TRP A 71 5.43 1.12 1.01
C TRP A 71 6.59 1.76 0.25
N ASP A 72 7.77 1.23 0.46
CA ASP A 72 8.94 1.75 -0.23
C ASP A 72 8.91 1.39 -1.71
N VAL A 73 9.18 2.38 -2.55
CA VAL A 73 9.21 2.22 -4.01
C VAL A 73 10.44 2.92 -4.55
N ALA A 74 10.89 2.50 -5.71
CA ALA A 74 12.04 3.14 -6.36
C ALA A 74 11.69 4.49 -6.96
N ASP A 75 10.46 4.64 -7.44
CA ASP A 75 10.01 5.85 -8.15
C ASP A 75 8.56 6.13 -7.81
N VAL A 76 8.34 7.04 -6.88
CA VAL A 76 6.99 7.38 -6.41
C VAL A 76 6.13 7.91 -7.56
N ASP A 77 6.68 8.78 -8.40
CA ASP A 77 5.88 9.40 -9.46
C ASP A 77 5.37 8.36 -10.46
N ALA A 78 6.21 7.39 -10.81
CA ALA A 78 5.79 6.32 -11.73
C ALA A 78 4.72 5.42 -11.12
N VAL A 79 4.86 5.07 -9.84
CA VAL A 79 3.88 4.23 -9.16
C VAL A 79 2.55 4.94 -9.04
N VAL A 80 2.57 6.22 -8.68
CA VAL A 80 1.35 7.01 -8.55
C VAL A 80 0.63 7.14 -9.89
N ALA A 81 1.37 7.40 -10.98
CA ALA A 81 0.77 7.47 -12.31
C ALA A 81 0.09 6.16 -12.68
N ASN A 82 0.71 5.03 -12.36
CA ASN A 82 0.11 3.72 -12.60
C ASN A 82 -1.18 3.53 -11.80
N CYS A 83 -1.19 3.95 -10.53
CA CYS A 83 -2.39 3.88 -9.70
C CYS A 83 -3.53 4.73 -10.28
N VAL A 84 -3.22 5.97 -10.68
CA VAL A 84 -4.22 6.89 -11.22
C VAL A 84 -4.81 6.34 -12.52
N ASP A 85 -3.98 5.77 -13.38
CA ASP A 85 -4.45 5.16 -14.63
C ASP A 85 -5.45 4.04 -14.40
N ARG A 86 -5.41 3.41 -13.24
CA ARG A 86 -6.25 2.28 -12.91
C ARG A 86 -7.28 2.61 -11.84
N GLY A 87 -7.69 3.89 -11.76
CA GLY A 87 -8.79 4.30 -10.91
C GLY A 87 -8.42 4.80 -9.51
N GLY A 88 -7.14 4.84 -9.18
CA GLY A 88 -6.71 5.44 -7.93
C GLY A 88 -6.82 6.95 -7.97
N VAL A 89 -6.94 7.56 -6.80
CA VAL A 89 -7.07 9.00 -6.65
C VAL A 89 -5.99 9.49 -5.69
N VAL A 90 -5.20 10.46 -6.13
CA VAL A 90 -4.19 11.05 -5.26
C VAL A 90 -4.87 11.79 -4.12
N HIS A 91 -4.48 11.48 -2.90
CA HIS A 91 -4.95 12.19 -1.71
C HIS A 91 -3.97 13.26 -1.28
N ARG A 92 -2.68 12.96 -1.24
CA ARG A 92 -1.63 13.92 -0.86
C ARG A 92 -0.35 13.62 -1.64
N GLY A 93 0.31 14.69 -2.11
CA GLY A 93 1.59 14.58 -2.82
C GLY A 93 1.40 14.30 -4.29
N PRO A 94 2.43 13.82 -4.99
CA PRO A 94 3.78 13.49 -4.49
C PRO A 94 4.52 14.74 -4.01
N LYS A 95 5.28 14.60 -2.94
CA LYS A 95 5.99 15.72 -2.36
C LYS A 95 7.32 15.25 -1.76
N SER A 96 8.38 15.98 -2.06
CA SER A 96 9.67 15.76 -1.41
C SER A 96 9.68 16.51 -0.09
N VAL A 97 10.15 15.84 0.94
CA VAL A 97 10.19 16.41 2.28
C VAL A 97 11.65 16.63 2.70
N PHE A 98 11.83 17.35 3.80
CA PHE A 98 13.17 17.80 4.20
C PHE A 98 14.15 16.66 4.48
N THR A 99 13.67 15.46 4.77
CA THR A 99 14.52 14.30 4.97
C THR A 99 15.08 13.73 3.67
N GLY A 100 14.65 14.26 2.54
CA GLY A 100 15.01 13.73 1.22
C GLY A 100 14.06 12.67 0.70
N GLU A 101 13.12 12.23 1.52
CA GLU A 101 12.12 11.28 1.09
C GLU A 101 11.10 11.93 0.19
N ARG A 102 10.52 11.15 -0.72
CA ARG A 102 9.41 11.60 -1.53
C ARG A 102 8.21 10.74 -1.21
N LEU A 103 7.11 11.37 -0.85
CA LEU A 103 5.93 10.70 -0.31
C LEU A 103 4.69 11.01 -1.13
N CYS A 104 3.79 10.04 -1.21
CA CYS A 104 2.47 10.24 -1.79
C CYS A 104 1.47 9.32 -1.13
N GLN A 105 0.24 9.80 -0.99
CA GLN A 105 -0.89 8.99 -0.52
C GLN A 105 -1.93 8.91 -1.62
N VAL A 106 -2.39 7.70 -1.89
CA VAL A 106 -3.36 7.41 -2.94
C VAL A 106 -4.53 6.64 -2.33
N LEU A 107 -5.74 7.01 -2.71
CA LEU A 107 -6.90 6.16 -2.44
C LEU A 107 -7.00 5.16 -3.56
N ASP A 108 -7.08 3.88 -3.22
CA ASP A 108 -7.31 2.86 -4.23
C ASP A 108 -8.79 2.92 -4.67
N PRO A 109 -9.19 2.20 -5.72
CA PRO A 109 -10.57 2.26 -6.19
C PRO A 109 -11.60 1.71 -5.20
N PHE A 110 -11.15 1.10 -4.11
CA PHE A 110 -12.02 0.43 -3.14
C PHE A 110 -12.16 1.22 -1.83
N GLY A 111 -11.48 2.35 -1.73
CA GLY A 111 -11.58 3.22 -0.55
C GLY A 111 -10.47 3.05 0.46
N ASN A 112 -9.42 2.31 0.17
CA ASN A 112 -8.28 2.19 1.07
C ASN A 112 -7.24 3.26 0.77
N LEU A 113 -6.64 3.80 1.83
CA LEU A 113 -5.53 4.74 1.68
C LEU A 113 -4.22 3.96 1.70
N ILE A 114 -3.42 4.14 0.66
CA ILE A 114 -2.11 3.51 0.56
C ILE A 114 -1.05 4.59 0.35
N GLY A 115 0.04 4.50 1.10
CA GLY A 115 1.15 5.43 0.98
C GLY A 115 2.31 4.81 0.23
N PHE A 116 3.03 5.65 -0.51
CA PHE A 116 4.26 5.25 -1.19
C PHE A 116 5.38 6.16 -0.75
N ARG A 117 6.53 5.56 -0.48
CA ARG A 117 7.69 6.27 0.00
C ARG A 117 8.88 5.93 -0.89
N GLN A 118 9.48 6.95 -1.46
CA GLN A 118 10.75 6.83 -2.16
C GLN A 118 11.81 7.27 -1.15
N PRO A 119 12.68 6.37 -0.69
CA PRO A 119 13.70 6.75 0.27
C PRO A 119 14.56 7.86 -0.30
N GLY A 120 14.97 8.76 0.58
CA GLY A 120 15.82 9.85 0.14
C GLY A 120 17.19 9.35 -0.23
N SER A 121 17.76 9.93 -1.29
CA SER A 121 19.08 9.58 -1.75
C SER A 121 20.15 10.47 -1.11
N GLY A 122 19.73 11.60 -0.59
CA GLY A 122 20.69 12.60 -0.12
C GLY A 122 21.50 12.14 1.06
N ARG A 123 20.95 11.28 1.87
CA ARG A 123 21.68 10.91 3.03
C ARG A 123 22.71 9.84 2.78
N GLU A 124 22.70 9.18 1.66
CA GLU A 124 23.70 8.17 1.39
C GLU A 124 25.09 8.74 1.30
N HIS A 125 25.18 9.96 0.92
CA HIS A 125 26.47 10.58 0.75
C HIS A 125 26.87 11.42 1.94
N SER A 126 26.06 11.41 2.91
CA SER A 126 26.40 12.17 4.10
C SER A 126 27.38 11.41 4.94
#